data_dd6b0ed54de3cb7e8cce5da602aece17
#
_entry.id   dd6b0ed54de3cb7e8cce5da602aece17
#
_cell.length_a   1.000
_cell.length_b   1.000
_cell.length_c   1.000
_cell.angle_alpha   90.00
_cell.angle_beta   90.00
_cell.angle_gamma   90.00
#
_symmetry.space_group_name_H-M   'P 1'
#
loop_
_entity.id
_entity.type
_entity.pdbx_description
1 polymer ?
#
loop_
_entity_poly.entity_id
_entity_poly.type
_entity_poly.pdbx_seq_one_letter_code
_entity_poly.pdbx_strand_id
1 'polypeptide(L)'
;MKKILKEFHSSTYGCFLIPKKRLISKKSKFQKIEVFEHDFYGRILRLDNFFQTSEFDEFLYHESITHFALFAHKNPKKILIIGGGDGGVLKEVIKHKKINEISLVDIDKEVIDISKRFLKKIHNNSFNDKRVEIIIKNGFEYIKEIDNKFDVIILDLTDPEGKSYNLYTKEFYSLIANKLNKGGIFSLHPESPIDHQKVFSRMIATLKSVFNHYSIYPTFIPLYGTLLSFVICSNDLEFSKIKESVMRKRFNNSNIKNLKLFCPEIFISSLNVPKYILEAKKVDKRISTLKNPISNKDFRLSFNSNNSS
;
A
#
# COMPACT_ATOMS: atom_id res chain seq x y z
N MET A 1 -15.63 31.11 -8.14
CA MET A 1 -15.87 29.70 -8.47
C MET A 1 -15.24 28.84 -7.40
N LYS A 2 -15.94 27.78 -6.92
CA LYS A 2 -15.33 26.80 -5.99
C LYS A 2 -14.23 26.04 -6.73
N LYS A 3 -13.08 25.84 -6.07
CA LYS A 3 -11.98 25.06 -6.64
C LYS A 3 -12.40 23.59 -6.76
N ILE A 4 -12.19 22.98 -7.92
CA ILE A 4 -12.41 21.55 -8.16
C ILE A 4 -11.05 20.85 -8.16
N LEU A 5 -10.90 19.82 -7.32
CA LEU A 5 -9.75 18.93 -7.34
C LEU A 5 -10.10 17.74 -8.22
N LYS A 6 -9.33 17.53 -9.27
CA LYS A 6 -9.55 16.41 -10.21
C LYS A 6 -8.41 15.41 -10.08
N GLU A 7 -8.75 14.14 -10.25
CA GLU A 7 -7.82 13.04 -10.43
C GLU A 7 -8.32 12.17 -11.59
N PHE A 8 -7.43 11.88 -12.53
CA PHE A 8 -7.77 11.13 -13.73
C PHE A 8 -7.19 9.72 -13.65
N HIS A 9 -8.05 8.71 -13.74
CA HIS A 9 -7.66 7.31 -13.86
C HIS A 9 -7.34 6.96 -15.32
N SER A 10 -7.92 7.71 -16.27
CA SER A 10 -7.62 7.60 -17.69
C SER A 10 -7.80 8.96 -18.37
N SER A 11 -7.58 9.01 -19.69
CA SER A 11 -7.83 10.23 -20.46
C SER A 11 -9.31 10.66 -20.52
N THR A 12 -10.23 9.75 -20.17
CA THR A 12 -11.68 9.95 -20.36
C THR A 12 -12.50 9.89 -19.08
N TYR A 13 -11.95 9.38 -17.97
CA TYR A 13 -12.66 9.34 -16.70
C TYR A 13 -11.73 9.51 -15.50
N GLY A 14 -12.32 9.86 -14.37
CA GLY A 14 -11.65 10.06 -13.10
C GLY A 14 -12.64 10.54 -12.05
N CYS A 15 -12.12 10.92 -10.91
CA CYS A 15 -12.91 11.47 -9.82
C CYS A 15 -12.63 12.96 -9.60
N PHE A 16 -13.55 13.63 -8.92
CA PHE A 16 -13.34 15.02 -8.51
C PHE A 16 -13.93 15.27 -7.12
N LEU A 17 -13.34 16.22 -6.42
CA LEU A 17 -13.83 16.72 -5.14
C LEU A 17 -13.90 18.24 -5.14
N ILE A 18 -14.84 18.79 -4.39
CA ILE A 18 -14.96 20.23 -4.12
C ILE A 18 -14.56 20.48 -2.67
N PRO A 19 -13.32 20.91 -2.41
CA PRO A 19 -12.86 21.11 -1.05
C PRO A 19 -13.50 22.33 -0.41
N LYS A 20 -13.69 22.31 0.90
CA LYS A 20 -14.10 23.46 1.69
C LYS A 20 -12.97 24.50 1.75
N LYS A 21 -11.76 24.05 2.04
CA LYS A 21 -10.59 24.90 2.25
C LYS A 21 -9.30 24.13 1.94
N ARG A 22 -8.30 24.82 1.40
CA ARG A 22 -6.92 24.36 1.36
C ARG A 22 -6.21 24.80 2.65
N LEU A 23 -5.71 23.85 3.42
CA LEU A 23 -5.02 24.11 4.70
C LEU A 23 -3.55 24.43 4.47
N ILE A 24 -2.90 23.73 3.54
CA ILE A 24 -1.50 23.98 3.15
C ILE A 24 -1.28 23.57 1.69
N SER A 25 -0.30 24.21 1.06
CA SER A 25 0.32 23.78 -0.20
C SER A 25 1.80 24.09 -0.10
N LYS A 26 2.63 23.07 -0.20
CA LYS A 26 4.10 23.17 -0.11
C LYS A 26 4.72 22.30 -1.20
N LYS A 27 5.81 22.75 -1.78
CA LYS A 27 6.64 21.97 -2.69
C LYS A 27 7.88 21.50 -1.93
N SER A 28 8.06 20.21 -1.79
CA SER A 28 9.30 19.63 -1.28
C SER A 28 10.32 19.48 -2.41
N LYS A 29 11.47 18.88 -2.11
CA LYS A 29 12.45 18.47 -3.13
C LYS A 29 11.89 17.40 -4.08
N PHE A 30 10.88 16.64 -3.64
CA PHE A 30 10.40 15.46 -4.33
C PHE A 30 9.07 15.69 -5.04
N GLN A 31 8.12 16.42 -4.40
CA GLN A 31 6.74 16.51 -4.84
C GLN A 31 6.01 17.73 -4.29
N LYS A 32 4.85 18.03 -4.84
CA LYS A 32 3.92 19.02 -4.30
C LYS A 32 3.02 18.35 -3.26
N ILE A 33 2.98 18.89 -2.04
CA ILE A 33 2.19 18.39 -0.92
C ILE A 33 1.07 19.36 -0.63
N GLU A 34 -0.17 18.91 -0.67
CA GLU A 34 -1.35 19.71 -0.34
C GLU A 34 -2.23 18.98 0.67
N VAL A 35 -2.77 19.72 1.64
CA VAL A 35 -3.81 19.22 2.53
C VAL A 35 -5.05 20.09 2.39
N PHE A 36 -6.18 19.45 2.20
CA PHE A 36 -7.49 20.10 2.08
C PHE A 36 -8.41 19.65 3.20
N GLU A 37 -9.37 20.50 3.54
CA GLU A 37 -10.53 20.20 4.35
C GLU A 37 -11.74 19.97 3.44
N HIS A 38 -12.49 18.89 3.68
CA HIS A 38 -13.69 18.52 2.94
C HIS A 38 -14.81 18.14 3.92
N ASP A 39 -16.06 18.49 3.60
CA ASP A 39 -17.17 18.30 4.53
C ASP A 39 -17.46 16.82 4.83
N PHE A 40 -17.33 15.95 3.83
CA PHE A 40 -17.53 14.50 3.97
C PHE A 40 -16.25 13.74 4.34
N TYR A 41 -15.15 13.98 3.62
CA TYR A 41 -13.90 13.22 3.79
C TYR A 41 -13.02 13.70 4.95
N GLY A 42 -13.35 14.84 5.61
CA GLY A 42 -12.47 15.46 6.58
C GLY A 42 -11.20 16.02 5.94
N ARG A 43 -10.05 15.77 6.51
CA ARG A 43 -8.78 16.19 5.91
C ARG A 43 -8.32 15.19 4.88
N ILE A 44 -7.86 15.72 3.73
CA ILE A 44 -7.40 14.96 2.57
C ILE A 44 -5.97 15.36 2.26
N LEU A 45 -5.07 14.40 2.13
CA LEU A 45 -3.72 14.57 1.61
C LEU A 45 -3.71 14.38 0.10
N ARG A 46 -3.02 15.27 -0.63
CA ARG A 46 -2.69 15.12 -2.06
C ARG A 46 -1.20 15.28 -2.27
N LEU A 47 -0.63 14.40 -3.07
CA LEU A 47 0.75 14.46 -3.54
C LEU A 47 0.74 14.54 -5.07
N ASP A 48 1.39 15.55 -5.65
CA ASP A 48 1.43 15.80 -7.11
C ASP A 48 0.06 15.73 -7.81
N ASN A 49 -1.01 16.21 -7.13
CA ASN A 49 -2.41 16.18 -7.54
C ASN A 49 -3.13 14.82 -7.43
N PHE A 50 -2.50 13.77 -6.92
CA PHE A 50 -3.14 12.49 -6.61
C PHE A 50 -3.63 12.44 -5.16
N PHE A 51 -4.84 11.94 -4.94
CA PHE A 51 -5.36 11.72 -3.60
C PHE A 51 -4.61 10.58 -2.93
N GLN A 52 -4.16 10.79 -1.69
CA GLN A 52 -3.38 9.79 -0.96
C GLN A 52 -4.15 9.18 0.21
N THR A 53 -4.87 10.00 0.97
CA THR A 53 -5.61 9.52 2.14
C THR A 53 -6.63 10.56 2.59
N SER A 54 -7.68 10.12 3.30
CA SER A 54 -8.64 10.98 3.96
C SER A 54 -8.99 10.49 5.36
N GLU A 55 -9.44 11.39 6.25
CA GLU A 55 -9.86 11.02 7.60
C GLU A 55 -11.09 10.09 7.63
N PHE A 56 -11.87 10.05 6.56
CA PHE A 56 -13.09 9.26 6.48
C PHE A 56 -12.84 7.78 6.18
N ASP A 57 -12.01 7.49 5.18
CA ASP A 57 -11.87 6.15 4.60
C ASP A 57 -10.45 5.55 4.64
N GLU A 58 -9.49 6.24 5.27
CA GLU A 58 -8.09 5.78 5.38
C GLU A 58 -7.96 4.35 5.92
N PHE A 59 -8.88 3.94 6.79
CA PHE A 59 -8.84 2.60 7.39
C PHE A 59 -9.00 1.49 6.35
N LEU A 60 -9.72 1.72 5.25
CA LEU A 60 -9.88 0.75 4.18
C LEU A 60 -8.55 0.37 3.55
N TYR A 61 -7.69 1.37 3.32
CA TYR A 61 -6.34 1.16 2.81
C TYR A 61 -5.40 0.62 3.89
N HIS A 62 -5.30 1.32 5.01
CA HIS A 62 -4.28 1.04 6.02
C HIS A 62 -4.50 -0.29 6.73
N GLU A 63 -5.75 -0.67 7.03
CA GLU A 63 -6.04 -1.99 7.58
C GLU A 63 -5.78 -3.10 6.56
N SER A 64 -6.10 -2.87 5.27
CA SER A 64 -5.83 -3.84 4.22
C SER A 64 -4.34 -4.14 4.10
N ILE A 65 -3.52 -3.14 3.88
CA ILE A 65 -2.09 -3.34 3.65
C ILE A 65 -1.35 -3.87 4.89
N THR A 66 -1.88 -3.61 6.09
CA THR A 66 -1.21 -3.91 7.37
C THR A 66 -1.66 -5.22 7.98
N HIS A 67 -2.95 -5.35 8.30
CA HIS A 67 -3.42 -6.44 9.17
C HIS A 67 -3.44 -7.80 8.48
N PHE A 68 -3.66 -7.85 7.17
CA PHE A 68 -3.59 -9.11 6.43
C PHE A 68 -2.18 -9.73 6.54
N ALA A 69 -1.14 -8.93 6.44
CA ALA A 69 0.24 -9.41 6.60
C ALA A 69 0.56 -9.75 8.07
N LEU A 70 0.23 -8.85 9.00
CA LEU A 70 0.60 -9.03 10.40
C LEU A 70 -0.11 -10.20 11.07
N PHE A 71 -1.37 -10.47 10.73
CA PHE A 71 -2.10 -11.63 11.25
C PHE A 71 -1.78 -12.93 10.50
N ALA A 72 -1.37 -12.87 9.22
CA ALA A 72 -0.88 -14.04 8.50
C ALA A 72 0.46 -14.52 9.06
N HIS A 73 1.32 -13.64 9.54
CA HIS A 73 2.57 -14.01 10.20
C HIS A 73 2.32 -14.59 11.61
N LYS A 74 3.09 -15.61 11.99
CA LYS A 74 2.89 -16.32 13.28
C LYS A 74 3.11 -15.43 14.50
N ASN A 75 4.15 -14.62 14.49
CA ASN A 75 4.55 -13.76 15.62
C ASN A 75 5.51 -12.65 15.15
N PRO A 76 5.01 -11.61 14.47
CA PRO A 76 5.88 -10.55 13.95
C PRO A 76 6.49 -9.71 15.06
N LYS A 77 7.79 -9.41 14.99
CA LYS A 77 8.57 -8.65 15.97
C LYS A 77 9.24 -7.41 15.36
N LYS A 78 9.76 -7.54 14.14
CA LYS A 78 10.48 -6.49 13.42
C LYS A 78 9.75 -6.15 12.13
N ILE A 79 9.34 -4.90 12.01
CA ILE A 79 8.57 -4.41 10.86
C ILE A 79 9.35 -3.31 10.16
N LEU A 80 9.37 -3.38 8.84
CA LEU A 80 9.83 -2.29 7.98
C LEU A 80 8.66 -1.73 7.19
N ILE A 81 8.49 -0.42 7.22
CA ILE A 81 7.57 0.33 6.37
C ILE A 81 8.42 1.18 5.45
N ILE A 82 8.26 1.02 4.13
CA ILE A 82 8.91 1.85 3.11
C ILE A 82 7.83 2.75 2.51
N GLY A 83 7.99 4.07 2.67
CA GLY A 83 6.95 5.07 2.47
C GLY A 83 6.11 5.27 3.74
N GLY A 84 4.82 5.54 3.59
CA GLY A 84 3.89 5.69 4.71
C GLY A 84 4.07 6.98 5.52
N GLY A 85 4.55 8.04 4.88
CA GLY A 85 4.81 9.34 5.52
C GLY A 85 3.57 10.02 6.10
N ASP A 86 2.35 9.54 5.81
CA ASP A 86 1.12 10.01 6.44
C ASP A 86 0.89 9.40 7.84
N GLY A 87 1.59 8.29 8.16
CA GLY A 87 1.55 7.61 9.44
C GLY A 87 0.34 6.69 9.65
N GLY A 88 -0.48 6.44 8.62
CA GLY A 88 -1.66 5.59 8.71
C GLY A 88 -1.29 4.11 8.86
N VAL A 89 -0.41 3.59 8.01
CA VAL A 89 0.15 2.23 8.18
C VAL A 89 0.84 2.09 9.53
N LEU A 90 1.62 3.08 9.93
CA LEU A 90 2.30 3.09 11.22
C LEU A 90 1.30 3.01 12.39
N LYS A 91 0.16 3.74 12.30
CA LYS A 91 -0.93 3.66 13.28
C LYS A 91 -1.47 2.25 13.42
N GLU A 92 -1.65 1.54 12.32
CA GLU A 92 -2.15 0.17 12.35
C GLU A 92 -1.11 -0.81 12.92
N VAL A 93 0.17 -0.66 12.55
CA VAL A 93 1.27 -1.51 13.04
C VAL A 93 1.43 -1.40 14.55
N ILE A 94 1.38 -0.20 15.15
CA ILE A 94 1.57 -0.01 16.61
C ILE A 94 0.45 -0.61 17.46
N LYS A 95 -0.72 -0.92 16.89
CA LYS A 95 -1.78 -1.67 17.57
C LYS A 95 -1.30 -3.07 18.00
N HIS A 96 -0.37 -3.67 17.26
CA HIS A 96 0.20 -4.98 17.56
C HIS A 96 1.27 -4.87 18.66
N LYS A 97 0.86 -5.03 19.91
CA LYS A 97 1.73 -4.81 21.09
C LYS A 97 2.91 -5.79 21.22
N LYS A 98 2.91 -6.89 20.47
CA LYS A 98 4.00 -7.86 20.44
C LYS A 98 5.13 -7.48 19.48
N ILE A 99 4.95 -6.47 18.66
CA ILE A 99 6.00 -5.89 17.80
C ILE A 99 6.97 -5.10 18.69
N ASN A 100 8.26 -5.31 18.48
CA ASN A 100 9.34 -4.71 19.26
C ASN A 100 10.01 -3.53 18.54
N GLU A 101 10.17 -3.64 17.22
CA GLU A 101 10.91 -2.68 16.40
C GLU A 101 10.13 -2.37 15.13
N ILE A 102 10.04 -1.09 14.81
CA ILE A 102 9.35 -0.58 13.63
C ILE A 102 10.25 0.47 12.99
N SER A 103 10.75 0.20 11.79
CA SER A 103 11.47 1.17 10.98
C SER A 103 10.53 1.75 9.92
N LEU A 104 10.35 3.06 9.90
CA LEU A 104 9.63 3.77 8.86
C LEU A 104 10.64 4.55 8.03
N VAL A 105 10.76 4.19 6.75
CA VAL A 105 11.72 4.77 5.81
C VAL A 105 10.96 5.56 4.75
N ASP A 106 11.06 6.87 4.79
CA ASP A 106 10.45 7.76 3.79
C ASP A 106 11.52 8.71 3.23
N ILE A 107 11.43 8.98 1.94
CA ILE A 107 12.38 9.89 1.29
C ILE A 107 12.07 11.36 1.58
N ASP A 108 10.81 11.67 1.88
CA ASP A 108 10.30 13.04 1.97
C ASP A 108 9.91 13.43 3.41
N LYS A 109 10.87 13.98 4.14
CA LYS A 109 10.64 14.51 5.49
C LYS A 109 9.48 15.50 5.56
N GLU A 110 9.24 16.27 4.49
CA GLU A 110 8.18 17.28 4.48
C GLU A 110 6.78 16.63 4.50
N VAL A 111 6.61 15.47 3.90
CA VAL A 111 5.34 14.71 4.00
C VAL A 111 5.09 14.34 5.45
N ILE A 112 6.08 13.80 6.15
CA ILE A 112 5.97 13.42 7.57
C ILE A 112 5.65 14.64 8.45
N ASP A 113 6.37 15.75 8.27
CA ASP A 113 6.18 16.97 9.07
C ASP A 113 4.77 17.57 8.85
N ILE A 114 4.31 17.61 7.61
CA ILE A 114 2.96 18.08 7.26
C ILE A 114 1.90 17.12 7.83
N SER A 115 2.11 15.83 7.74
CA SER A 115 1.21 14.82 8.29
C SER A 115 1.09 14.95 9.80
N LYS A 116 2.20 15.06 10.53
CA LYS A 116 2.22 15.31 11.98
C LYS A 116 1.40 16.55 12.38
N ARG A 117 1.44 17.58 11.56
CA ARG A 117 0.74 18.85 11.83
C ARG A 117 -0.74 18.79 11.48
N PHE A 118 -1.07 18.22 10.33
CA PHE A 118 -2.41 18.35 9.73
C PHE A 118 -3.25 17.08 9.73
N LEU A 119 -2.66 15.88 9.83
CA LEU A 119 -3.35 14.59 9.67
C LEU A 119 -3.44 13.80 10.99
N LYS A 120 -3.67 14.49 12.10
CA LYS A 120 -3.64 13.91 13.45
C LYS A 120 -4.60 12.72 13.64
N LYS A 121 -5.76 12.72 12.99
CA LYS A 121 -6.70 11.60 13.06
C LYS A 121 -6.21 10.38 12.28
N ILE A 122 -5.44 10.59 11.21
CA ILE A 122 -4.88 9.52 10.39
C ILE A 122 -3.77 8.81 11.16
N HIS A 123 -2.74 9.54 11.58
CA HIS A 123 -1.60 8.92 12.26
C HIS A 123 -1.81 8.66 13.76
N ASN A 124 -2.78 9.30 14.42
CA ASN A 124 -3.13 9.11 15.83
C ASN A 124 -1.91 9.01 16.76
N ASN A 125 -0.98 9.96 16.65
CA ASN A 125 0.30 10.02 17.39
C ASN A 125 1.24 8.81 17.19
N SER A 126 1.05 7.98 16.18
CA SER A 126 1.87 6.79 15.92
C SER A 126 3.36 7.09 15.79
N PHE A 127 3.73 8.24 15.25
CA PHE A 127 5.12 8.68 15.13
C PHE A 127 5.88 8.82 16.46
N ASN A 128 5.16 8.90 17.59
CA ASN A 128 5.75 9.06 18.93
C ASN A 128 5.84 7.73 19.69
N ASP A 129 5.46 6.58 19.10
CA ASP A 129 5.61 5.28 19.75
C ASP A 129 7.10 4.96 19.89
N LYS A 130 7.52 4.56 21.09
CA LYS A 130 8.92 4.30 21.44
C LYS A 130 9.60 3.18 20.64
N ARG A 131 8.82 2.37 19.95
CA ARG A 131 9.30 1.27 19.09
C ARG A 131 9.64 1.74 17.68
N VAL A 132 9.30 2.99 17.35
CA VAL A 132 9.38 3.55 15.99
C VAL A 132 10.68 4.30 15.80
N GLU A 133 11.41 3.92 14.77
CA GLU A 133 12.50 4.69 14.20
C GLU A 133 12.09 5.27 12.85
N ILE A 134 12.22 6.59 12.68
CA ILE A 134 11.93 7.29 11.43
C ILE A 134 13.24 7.58 10.73
N ILE A 135 13.39 7.07 9.50
CA ILE A 135 14.61 7.16 8.70
C ILE A 135 14.29 7.90 7.40
N ILE A 136 14.93 9.06 7.21
CA ILE A 136 14.76 9.86 5.99
C ILE A 136 15.80 9.40 4.96
N LYS A 137 15.37 8.47 4.08
CA LYS A 137 16.24 7.87 3.07
C LYS A 137 15.44 7.31 1.90
N ASN A 138 16.10 7.18 0.75
CA ASN A 138 15.53 6.44 -0.38
C ASN A 138 15.37 4.97 0.00
N GLY A 139 14.15 4.40 -0.17
CA GLY A 139 13.84 3.02 0.22
C GLY A 139 14.67 1.96 -0.49
N PHE A 140 15.05 2.19 -1.77
CA PHE A 140 15.90 1.29 -2.53
C PHE A 140 17.31 1.23 -1.95
N GLU A 141 17.90 2.39 -1.66
CA GLU A 141 19.25 2.47 -1.08
C GLU A 141 19.25 1.92 0.35
N TYR A 142 18.19 2.22 1.12
CA TYR A 142 18.07 1.70 2.47
C TYR A 142 18.07 0.17 2.51
N ILE A 143 17.20 -0.48 1.72
CA ILE A 143 17.11 -1.95 1.71
C ILE A 143 18.38 -2.63 1.20
N LYS A 144 19.13 -1.97 0.32
CA LYS A 144 20.39 -2.45 -0.20
C LYS A 144 21.51 -2.45 0.83
N GLU A 145 21.57 -1.42 1.65
CA GLU A 145 22.67 -1.18 2.59
C GLU A 145 22.48 -1.87 3.95
N ILE A 146 21.25 -2.08 4.38
CA ILE A 146 20.96 -2.62 5.73
C ILE A 146 21.22 -4.12 5.77
N ASP A 147 21.76 -4.61 6.90
CA ASP A 147 21.94 -6.04 7.15
C ASP A 147 20.79 -6.70 7.92
N ASN A 148 19.95 -5.89 8.56
CA ASN A 148 18.80 -6.36 9.33
C ASN A 148 17.80 -7.14 8.47
N LYS A 149 17.14 -8.12 9.11
CA LYS A 149 15.99 -8.82 8.51
C LYS A 149 14.72 -8.50 9.29
N PHE A 150 13.59 -8.60 8.60
CA PHE A 150 12.28 -8.25 9.11
C PHE A 150 11.29 -9.41 9.00
N ASP A 151 10.31 -9.43 9.89
CA ASP A 151 9.23 -10.40 9.83
C ASP A 151 8.14 -9.97 8.86
N VAL A 152 7.91 -8.66 8.74
CA VAL A 152 7.00 -8.09 7.74
C VAL A 152 7.62 -6.82 7.16
N ILE A 153 7.60 -6.72 5.84
CA ILE A 153 7.95 -5.50 5.11
C ILE A 153 6.70 -5.01 4.39
N ILE A 154 6.35 -3.75 4.61
CA ILE A 154 5.19 -3.09 3.98
C ILE A 154 5.71 -2.02 3.04
N LEU A 155 5.30 -2.06 1.77
CA LEU A 155 5.59 -1.04 0.78
C LEU A 155 4.35 -0.16 0.60
N ASP A 156 4.39 1.01 1.22
CA ASP A 156 3.30 1.99 1.25
C ASP A 156 3.73 3.26 0.49
N LEU A 157 3.65 3.19 -0.82
CA LEU A 157 4.10 4.22 -1.75
C LEU A 157 2.94 4.68 -2.64
N THR A 158 3.14 5.85 -3.26
CA THR A 158 2.35 6.27 -4.41
C THR A 158 2.57 5.32 -5.59
N ASP A 159 1.67 5.37 -6.55
CA ASP A 159 1.72 4.57 -7.77
C ASP A 159 3.10 4.60 -8.45
N PRO A 160 3.44 3.56 -9.25
CA PRO A 160 4.74 3.45 -9.93
C PRO A 160 4.88 4.47 -11.06
N GLU A 161 4.63 5.75 -10.77
CA GLU A 161 4.84 6.88 -11.66
C GLU A 161 6.07 7.71 -11.23
N GLY A 162 6.82 8.21 -12.19
CA GLY A 162 7.94 9.11 -11.94
C GLY A 162 9.16 8.41 -11.32
N LYS A 163 9.66 8.88 -10.18
CA LYS A 163 10.94 8.44 -9.58
C LYS A 163 10.85 7.12 -8.80
N SER A 164 9.65 6.60 -8.56
CA SER A 164 9.42 5.39 -7.75
C SER A 164 9.53 4.08 -8.54
N TYR A 165 9.71 4.10 -9.87
CA TYR A 165 9.72 2.89 -10.72
C TYR A 165 10.66 1.79 -10.24
N ASN A 166 11.83 2.16 -9.72
CA ASN A 166 12.83 1.19 -9.27
C ASN A 166 12.34 0.35 -8.08
N LEU A 167 11.36 0.87 -7.29
CA LEU A 167 10.77 0.17 -6.15
C LEU A 167 9.69 -0.87 -6.56
N TYR A 168 9.39 -0.97 -7.86
CA TYR A 168 8.42 -1.91 -8.42
C TYR A 168 9.07 -2.87 -9.43
N THR A 169 10.34 -3.21 -9.21
CA THR A 169 11.14 -4.07 -10.10
C THR A 169 11.48 -5.41 -9.43
N LYS A 170 11.79 -6.40 -10.25
CA LYS A 170 12.26 -7.71 -9.79
C LYS A 170 13.48 -7.58 -8.90
N GLU A 171 14.41 -6.71 -9.26
CA GLU A 171 15.63 -6.48 -8.51
C GLU A 171 15.33 -5.97 -7.10
N PHE A 172 14.41 -4.99 -6.98
CA PHE A 172 13.99 -4.50 -5.68
C PHE A 172 13.26 -5.57 -4.86
N TYR A 173 12.31 -6.29 -5.47
CA TYR A 173 11.59 -7.36 -4.79
C TYR A 173 12.51 -8.50 -4.34
N SER A 174 13.59 -8.77 -5.10
CA SER A 174 14.61 -9.74 -4.70
C SER A 174 15.40 -9.25 -3.48
N LEU A 175 15.72 -7.96 -3.40
CA LEU A 175 16.31 -7.36 -2.19
C LEU A 175 15.37 -7.49 -1.00
N ILE A 176 14.08 -7.18 -1.17
CA ILE A 176 13.04 -7.36 -0.12
C ILE A 176 13.00 -8.82 0.36
N ALA A 177 12.93 -9.79 -0.57
CA ALA A 177 12.90 -11.21 -0.23
C ALA A 177 14.10 -11.65 0.60
N ASN A 178 15.31 -11.14 0.28
CA ASN A 178 16.54 -11.42 1.02
C ASN A 178 16.56 -10.79 2.44
N LYS A 179 15.78 -9.72 2.66
CA LYS A 179 15.67 -9.04 3.96
C LYS A 179 14.47 -9.52 4.80
N LEU A 180 13.74 -10.51 4.31
CA LEU A 180 12.74 -11.20 5.11
C LEU A 180 13.36 -12.33 5.95
N ASN A 181 12.89 -12.48 7.18
CA ASN A 181 13.14 -13.64 8.02
C ASN A 181 12.43 -14.88 7.44
N LYS A 182 12.78 -16.07 7.89
CA LYS A 182 12.04 -17.29 7.56
C LYS A 182 10.56 -17.12 7.95
N GLY A 183 9.66 -17.38 7.04
CA GLY A 183 8.22 -17.13 7.20
C GLY A 183 7.83 -15.66 7.12
N GLY A 184 8.73 -14.79 6.71
CA GLY A 184 8.47 -13.37 6.56
C GLY A 184 7.51 -13.05 5.42
N ILE A 185 6.85 -11.90 5.51
CA ILE A 185 5.79 -11.47 4.60
C ILE A 185 6.11 -10.09 4.04
N PHE A 186 5.96 -9.95 2.72
CA PHE A 186 5.95 -8.67 2.01
C PHE A 186 4.52 -8.28 1.68
N SER A 187 4.12 -7.03 1.96
CA SER A 187 2.79 -6.49 1.71
C SER A 187 2.86 -5.20 0.91
N LEU A 188 2.01 -5.08 -0.11
CA LEU A 188 1.89 -3.87 -0.93
C LEU A 188 0.54 -3.82 -1.65
N HIS A 189 0.24 -2.69 -2.32
CA HIS A 189 -0.85 -2.60 -3.28
C HIS A 189 -0.30 -2.71 -4.72
N PRO A 190 -0.77 -3.66 -5.53
CA PRO A 190 -0.37 -3.82 -6.93
C PRO A 190 -1.32 -3.13 -7.92
N GLU A 191 -1.94 -2.01 -7.55
CA GLU A 191 -2.86 -1.26 -8.37
C GLU A 191 -4.29 -1.83 -8.51
N SER A 192 -5.10 -1.13 -9.31
CA SER A 192 -6.47 -1.52 -9.63
C SER A 192 -6.50 -2.62 -10.68
N PRO A 193 -7.14 -3.78 -10.41
CA PRO A 193 -7.36 -4.83 -11.40
C PRO A 193 -8.44 -4.46 -12.43
N ILE A 194 -9.08 -3.31 -12.29
CA ILE A 194 -10.10 -2.80 -13.21
C ILE A 194 -9.51 -1.66 -14.04
N ASP A 195 -9.01 -0.61 -13.39
CA ASP A 195 -8.59 0.62 -14.06
C ASP A 195 -7.20 0.52 -14.68
N HIS A 196 -6.28 -0.19 -13.99
CA HIS A 196 -4.88 -0.29 -14.40
C HIS A 196 -4.43 -1.74 -14.60
N GLN A 197 -5.19 -2.52 -15.37
CA GLN A 197 -4.98 -3.97 -15.54
C GLN A 197 -3.57 -4.34 -16.01
N LYS A 198 -2.94 -3.53 -16.88
CA LYS A 198 -1.55 -3.80 -17.34
C LYS A 198 -0.55 -3.63 -16.21
N VAL A 199 -0.67 -2.55 -15.43
CA VAL A 199 0.20 -2.30 -14.27
C VAL A 199 0.01 -3.40 -13.24
N PHE A 200 -1.26 -3.65 -12.84
CA PHE A 200 -1.63 -4.73 -11.93
C PHE A 200 -1.04 -6.08 -12.35
N SER A 201 -1.25 -6.49 -13.59
CA SER A 201 -0.78 -7.80 -14.08
C SER A 201 0.74 -7.90 -14.15
N ARG A 202 1.44 -6.81 -14.56
CA ARG A 202 2.91 -6.75 -14.55
C ARG A 202 3.48 -6.82 -13.13
N MET A 203 2.86 -6.11 -12.17
CA MET A 203 3.27 -6.19 -10.76
C MET A 203 3.11 -7.60 -10.21
N ILE A 204 1.96 -8.25 -10.45
CA ILE A 204 1.74 -9.64 -10.04
C ILE A 204 2.72 -10.60 -10.72
N ALA A 205 2.99 -10.45 -12.02
CA ALA A 205 3.99 -11.26 -12.71
C ALA A 205 5.40 -11.08 -12.11
N THR A 206 5.75 -9.85 -11.75
CA THR A 206 7.04 -9.52 -11.11
C THR A 206 7.14 -10.14 -9.72
N LEU A 207 6.11 -10.03 -8.89
CA LEU A 207 6.05 -10.67 -7.56
C LEU A 207 6.18 -12.18 -7.65
N LYS A 208 5.46 -12.83 -8.58
CA LYS A 208 5.55 -14.28 -8.83
C LYS A 208 6.93 -14.73 -9.28
N SER A 209 7.74 -13.87 -9.89
CA SER A 209 9.10 -14.22 -10.29
C SER A 209 10.10 -14.24 -9.12
N VAL A 210 9.66 -13.79 -7.92
CA VAL A 210 10.49 -13.65 -6.71
C VAL A 210 9.92 -14.46 -5.55
N PHE A 211 8.59 -14.49 -5.38
CA PHE A 211 7.93 -15.13 -4.23
C PHE A 211 7.18 -16.38 -4.65
N ASN A 212 7.31 -17.45 -3.83
CA ASN A 212 6.66 -18.74 -4.07
C ASN A 212 5.14 -18.68 -3.82
N HIS A 213 4.74 -17.90 -2.82
CA HIS A 213 3.34 -17.80 -2.38
C HIS A 213 2.89 -16.35 -2.35
N TYR A 214 1.67 -16.11 -2.81
CA TYR A 214 1.03 -14.81 -2.72
C TYR A 214 -0.48 -14.95 -2.59
N SER A 215 -1.12 -13.97 -1.97
CA SER A 215 -2.58 -13.84 -1.92
C SER A 215 -2.98 -12.41 -2.29
N ILE A 216 -3.96 -12.27 -3.20
CA ILE A 216 -4.49 -10.98 -3.66
C ILE A 216 -5.88 -10.82 -3.07
N TYR A 217 -6.21 -9.62 -2.63
CA TYR A 217 -7.55 -9.26 -2.16
C TYR A 217 -7.89 -7.82 -2.54
N PRO A 218 -9.13 -7.56 -3.00
CA PRO A 218 -9.55 -6.23 -3.40
C PRO A 218 -10.20 -5.48 -2.24
N THR A 219 -10.08 -4.15 -2.26
CA THR A 219 -10.80 -3.24 -1.38
C THR A 219 -11.19 -1.99 -2.17
N PHE A 220 -12.48 -1.62 -2.15
CA PHE A 220 -12.93 -0.37 -2.74
C PHE A 220 -12.55 0.80 -1.84
N ILE A 221 -11.88 1.81 -2.38
CA ILE A 221 -11.49 3.02 -1.67
C ILE A 221 -12.30 4.20 -2.22
N PRO A 222 -13.27 4.71 -1.46
CA PRO A 222 -14.16 5.79 -1.93
C PRO A 222 -13.42 7.05 -2.38
N LEU A 223 -12.38 7.46 -1.66
CA LEU A 223 -11.58 8.64 -2.01
C LEU A 223 -10.96 8.52 -3.40
N TYR A 224 -10.49 7.34 -3.76
CA TYR A 224 -9.89 7.07 -5.07
C TYR A 224 -10.94 6.79 -6.15
N GLY A 225 -12.19 6.47 -5.75
CA GLY A 225 -13.26 6.11 -6.67
C GLY A 225 -13.00 4.80 -7.41
N THR A 226 -12.11 3.96 -6.90
CA THR A 226 -11.70 2.71 -7.57
C THR A 226 -11.60 1.53 -6.61
N LEU A 227 -11.65 0.32 -7.19
CA LEU A 227 -11.31 -0.93 -6.53
C LEU A 227 -9.78 -1.10 -6.59
N LEU A 228 -9.12 -0.89 -5.48
CA LEU A 228 -7.70 -1.17 -5.34
C LEU A 228 -7.50 -2.64 -4.95
N SER A 229 -6.40 -3.25 -5.36
CA SER A 229 -6.01 -4.55 -4.84
C SER A 229 -4.85 -4.43 -3.87
N PHE A 230 -4.75 -5.40 -2.98
CA PHE A 230 -3.62 -5.60 -2.08
C PHE A 230 -3.06 -6.99 -2.28
N VAL A 231 -1.80 -7.19 -1.95
CA VAL A 231 -1.14 -8.48 -2.04
C VAL A 231 -0.20 -8.69 -0.88
N ILE A 232 -0.23 -9.90 -0.33
CA ILE A 232 0.77 -10.41 0.58
C ILE A 232 1.57 -11.53 -0.09
N CYS A 233 2.89 -11.52 0.09
CA CYS A 233 3.81 -12.46 -0.54
C CYS A 233 4.74 -13.09 0.51
N SER A 234 5.12 -14.35 0.30
CA SER A 234 6.10 -15.07 1.14
C SER A 234 6.79 -16.16 0.34
N ASN A 235 8.00 -16.54 0.75
CA ASN A 235 8.66 -17.71 0.20
C ASN A 235 8.37 -18.99 0.98
N ASP A 236 7.93 -18.88 2.23
CA ASP A 236 7.74 -20.00 3.15
C ASP A 236 6.29 -20.24 3.54
N LEU A 237 5.41 -19.20 3.46
CA LEU A 237 4.04 -19.29 3.94
C LEU A 237 3.04 -19.41 2.77
N GLU A 238 2.35 -20.54 2.72
CA GLU A 238 1.21 -20.73 1.84
C GLU A 238 -0.06 -20.25 2.56
N PHE A 239 -0.57 -19.08 2.15
CA PHE A 239 -1.67 -18.40 2.85
C PHE A 239 -2.97 -19.18 2.86
N SER A 240 -3.26 -19.96 1.80
CA SER A 240 -4.43 -20.85 1.70
C SER A 240 -4.44 -21.96 2.76
N LYS A 241 -3.30 -22.30 3.34
CA LYS A 241 -3.19 -23.29 4.43
C LYS A 241 -3.45 -22.70 5.82
N ILE A 242 -3.62 -21.38 5.94
CA ILE A 242 -3.94 -20.75 7.22
C ILE A 242 -5.40 -21.04 7.56
N LYS A 243 -5.63 -21.92 8.56
CA LYS A 243 -6.97 -22.27 9.02
C LYS A 243 -7.63 -21.10 9.72
N GLU A 244 -8.94 -20.98 9.56
CA GLU A 244 -9.75 -19.96 10.25
C GLU A 244 -9.56 -19.98 11.76
N SER A 245 -9.51 -21.15 12.37
CA SER A 245 -9.27 -21.31 13.81
C SER A 245 -7.93 -20.70 14.26
N VAL A 246 -6.89 -20.82 13.43
CA VAL A 246 -5.58 -20.19 13.69
C VAL A 246 -5.68 -18.67 13.58
N MET A 247 -6.38 -18.16 12.56
CA MET A 247 -6.58 -16.74 12.38
C MET A 247 -7.37 -16.14 13.55
N ARG A 248 -8.49 -16.77 13.94
CA ARG A 248 -9.29 -16.36 15.12
C ARG A 248 -8.46 -16.34 16.40
N LYS A 249 -7.64 -17.38 16.64
CA LYS A 249 -6.74 -17.44 17.82
C LYS A 249 -5.74 -16.28 17.83
N ARG A 250 -5.13 -15.97 16.66
CA ARG A 250 -4.17 -14.85 16.55
C ARG A 250 -4.87 -13.52 16.80
N PHE A 251 -6.04 -13.32 16.20
CA PHE A 251 -6.85 -12.11 16.34
C PHE A 251 -7.25 -11.90 17.81
N ASN A 252 -7.86 -12.88 18.45
CA ASN A 252 -8.27 -12.79 19.85
C ASN A 252 -7.10 -12.55 20.81
N ASN A 253 -5.95 -13.20 20.58
CA ASN A 253 -4.75 -13.02 21.40
C ASN A 253 -4.04 -11.67 21.17
N SER A 254 -4.42 -10.91 20.15
CA SER A 254 -3.85 -9.58 19.89
C SER A 254 -4.43 -8.51 20.81
N ASN A 255 -5.64 -8.74 21.32
CA ASN A 255 -6.45 -7.75 22.04
C ASN A 255 -6.68 -6.45 21.26
N ILE A 256 -6.51 -6.47 19.93
CA ILE A 256 -6.79 -5.32 19.08
C ILE A 256 -8.32 -5.18 18.96
N LYS A 257 -8.80 -3.98 19.28
CA LYS A 257 -10.21 -3.63 19.18
C LYS A 257 -10.38 -2.53 18.12
N ASN A 258 -11.63 -2.36 17.68
CA ASN A 258 -12.02 -1.24 16.80
C ASN A 258 -11.36 -1.24 15.42
N LEU A 259 -11.05 -2.42 14.85
CA LEU A 259 -10.81 -2.52 13.42
C LEU A 259 -12.15 -2.41 12.69
N LYS A 260 -12.16 -1.69 11.59
CA LYS A 260 -13.38 -1.41 10.82
C LYS A 260 -13.54 -2.33 9.62
N LEU A 261 -12.42 -2.81 9.07
CA LEU A 261 -12.39 -3.70 7.91
C LEU A 261 -11.94 -5.10 8.27
N PHE A 262 -10.79 -5.22 8.95
CA PHE A 262 -10.16 -6.52 9.15
C PHE A 262 -10.85 -7.34 10.26
N CYS A 263 -11.21 -8.57 9.91
CA CYS A 263 -11.55 -9.63 10.86
C CYS A 263 -11.08 -10.98 10.29
N PRO A 264 -11.03 -12.07 11.10
CA PRO A 264 -10.63 -13.40 10.62
C PRO A 264 -11.45 -13.89 9.44
N GLU A 265 -12.75 -13.61 9.42
CA GLU A 265 -13.68 -14.00 8.35
C GLU A 265 -13.34 -13.32 7.02
N ILE A 266 -13.06 -12.02 7.07
CA ILE A 266 -12.63 -11.24 5.89
C ILE A 266 -11.31 -11.78 5.35
N PHE A 267 -10.35 -12.12 6.23
CA PHE A 267 -9.10 -12.76 5.78
C PHE A 267 -9.37 -14.07 5.05
N ILE A 268 -10.17 -14.96 5.62
CA ILE A 268 -10.44 -16.28 5.01
C ILE A 268 -11.23 -16.13 3.70
N SER A 269 -12.23 -15.25 3.65
CA SER A 269 -12.99 -15.01 2.43
C SER A 269 -12.13 -14.43 1.31
N SER A 270 -11.18 -13.57 1.65
CA SER A 270 -10.27 -12.93 0.70
C SER A 270 -9.30 -13.89 -0.01
N LEU A 271 -9.11 -15.10 0.53
CA LEU A 271 -8.34 -16.15 -0.15
C LEU A 271 -9.03 -16.65 -1.43
N ASN A 272 -10.32 -16.39 -1.58
CA ASN A 272 -11.12 -16.70 -2.77
C ASN A 272 -11.24 -15.47 -3.67
N VAL A 273 -10.33 -15.35 -4.62
CA VAL A 273 -10.24 -14.19 -5.51
C VAL A 273 -11.31 -14.26 -6.60
N PRO A 274 -12.11 -13.21 -6.83
CA PRO A 274 -13.10 -13.16 -7.90
C PRO A 274 -12.50 -13.44 -9.30
N LYS A 275 -13.30 -14.08 -10.18
CA LYS A 275 -12.84 -14.53 -11.51
C LYS A 275 -12.27 -13.38 -12.36
N TYR A 276 -12.89 -12.20 -12.34
CA TYR A 276 -12.40 -11.06 -13.12
C TYR A 276 -10.99 -10.59 -12.70
N ILE A 277 -10.62 -10.70 -11.41
CA ILE A 277 -9.27 -10.40 -10.93
C ILE A 277 -8.28 -11.49 -11.39
N LEU A 278 -8.73 -12.75 -11.39
CA LEU A 278 -7.92 -13.86 -11.93
C LEU A 278 -7.65 -13.70 -13.44
N GLU A 279 -8.56 -13.09 -14.16
CA GLU A 279 -8.40 -12.75 -15.59
C GLU A 279 -7.51 -11.53 -15.77
N ALA A 280 -7.73 -10.46 -14.99
CA ALA A 280 -6.92 -9.25 -15.04
C ALA A 280 -5.42 -9.51 -14.86
N LYS A 281 -5.02 -10.42 -13.97
CA LYS A 281 -3.60 -10.77 -13.77
C LYS A 281 -2.93 -11.49 -14.97
N LYS A 282 -3.69 -11.81 -16.04
CA LYS A 282 -3.18 -12.47 -17.25
C LYS A 282 -2.94 -11.49 -18.39
N VAL A 283 -3.36 -10.23 -18.27
CA VAL A 283 -3.36 -9.22 -19.32
C VAL A 283 -1.95 -8.92 -19.81
N ASP A 284 -1.00 -8.79 -18.89
CA ASP A 284 0.39 -8.54 -19.21
C ASP A 284 1.31 -9.35 -18.29
N LYS A 285 2.09 -10.25 -18.88
CA LYS A 285 2.98 -11.15 -18.13
C LYS A 285 4.44 -10.70 -18.10
N ARG A 286 4.74 -9.52 -18.66
CA ARG A 286 6.10 -8.97 -18.65
C ARG A 286 6.53 -8.67 -17.21
N ILE A 287 7.74 -9.07 -16.87
CA ILE A 287 8.35 -8.76 -15.58
C ILE A 287 8.87 -7.33 -15.62
N SER A 288 8.59 -6.55 -14.58
CA SER A 288 9.18 -5.23 -14.37
C SER A 288 10.62 -5.41 -13.86
N THR A 289 11.59 -4.80 -14.54
CA THR A 289 13.00 -4.83 -14.18
C THR A 289 13.59 -3.42 -14.27
N LEU A 290 14.78 -3.19 -13.70
CA LEU A 290 15.47 -1.88 -13.82
C LEU A 290 15.70 -1.48 -15.29
N LYS A 291 15.86 -2.45 -16.20
CA LYS A 291 16.00 -2.21 -17.65
C LYS A 291 14.68 -1.98 -18.37
N ASN A 292 13.60 -2.53 -17.85
CA ASN A 292 12.24 -2.41 -18.42
C ASN A 292 11.21 -2.22 -17.30
N PRO A 293 11.22 -1.07 -16.62
CA PRO A 293 10.30 -0.83 -15.51
C PRO A 293 8.85 -0.62 -15.99
N ILE A 294 7.92 -0.68 -15.06
CA ILE A 294 6.58 -0.16 -15.26
C ILE A 294 6.71 1.35 -15.54
N SER A 295 5.91 1.86 -16.46
CA SER A 295 6.00 3.25 -16.92
C SER A 295 4.60 3.84 -17.15
N ASN A 296 4.52 5.16 -17.32
CA ASN A 296 3.25 5.86 -17.62
C ASN A 296 2.52 5.30 -18.86
N LYS A 297 3.23 4.60 -19.76
CA LYS A 297 2.60 3.94 -20.91
C LYS A 297 1.75 2.72 -20.50
N ASP A 298 2.08 2.09 -19.37
CA ASP A 298 1.35 0.93 -18.87
C ASP A 298 0.03 1.32 -18.17
N PHE A 299 -0.08 2.58 -17.68
CA PHE A 299 -1.31 3.16 -17.13
C PHE A 299 -2.32 3.57 -18.20
N ARG A 300 -1.91 3.67 -19.46
CA ARG A 300 -2.84 4.01 -20.56
C ARG A 300 -3.73 2.80 -20.84
N LEU A 301 -5.03 2.96 -20.68
CA LEU A 301 -6.02 1.99 -21.14
C LEU A 301 -5.87 1.79 -22.64
N SER A 302 -5.40 0.63 -23.07
CA SER A 302 -5.59 0.19 -24.45
C SER A 302 -7.01 -0.36 -24.53
N PHE A 303 -7.93 0.44 -25.05
CA PHE A 303 -9.15 -0.14 -25.61
C PHE A 303 -8.71 -1.09 -26.73
N ASN A 304 -8.79 -2.39 -26.49
CA ASN A 304 -8.74 -3.37 -27.57
C ASN A 304 -9.99 -3.14 -28.43
N SER A 305 -9.80 -2.52 -29.58
CA SER A 305 -10.79 -2.37 -30.67
C SER A 305 -11.10 -3.72 -31.36
N ASN A 306 -10.88 -4.85 -30.68
CA ASN A 306 -11.11 -6.18 -31.22
C ASN A 306 -12.26 -6.88 -30.51
N ASN A 307 -13.44 -6.28 -30.50
CA ASN A 307 -14.72 -6.96 -30.32
C ASN A 307 -15.76 -6.32 -31.25
N SER A 308 -15.48 -6.40 -32.53
CA SER A 308 -16.49 -6.23 -33.59
C SER A 308 -16.50 -7.55 -34.40
N SER A 309 -17.24 -8.52 -33.93
CA SER A 309 -17.91 -9.54 -34.76
C SER A 309 -18.91 -10.27 -33.91
#